data_675609566e9f2a7e53c6a608107d5040
#
_entry.id   675609566e9f2a7e53c6a608107d5040
#
_cell.length_a   1.000
_cell.length_b   1.000
_cell.length_c   1.000
_cell.angle_alpha   90.00
_cell.angle_beta   90.00
_cell.angle_gamma   90.00
#
_symmetry.space_group_name_H-M   'P 1'
#
loop_
_entity.id
_entity.type
_entity.pdbx_description
1 polymer ?
#
loop_
_entity_poly.entity_id
_entity_poly.type
_entity_poly.pdbx_seq_one_letter_code
_entity_poly.pdbx_strand_id
1 'polypeptide(L)'
;VDTLQELRNIDHPIVLHVSTAKGKGFEPAQSDPERWHHVGPFDMATGRKLCPGHPSEPAPRTYADITGEALSAAIERDPQVVGITAATPYIMGFTPELRAAAGKQFVDVGIAEEHAVTFATALARSGAKPVFGVYGTFLQRAYDELWHDLCLNDAPATILVFGASIFGTTSETHLSFFDISMLGGLPNMRYLAPACMEEYLSMLSWSLDHREHPVAIRVPGIGLVSRPDLAPVEDTDYSAVRYNVVRRGRDVAVLALGDFFELGERVANRLTAEYGIEATLVNPRFATELDREFLDSLAAEHRVVVTLED
;
A
#
# COMPACT_ATOMS: atom_id res chain seq x y z
N VAL A 1 27.21 18.99 -26.34
CA VAL A 1 26.87 19.08 -27.77
C VAL A 1 28.08 18.64 -28.59
N ASP A 2 29.27 19.21 -28.34
CA ASP A 2 30.48 18.95 -29.14
C ASP A 2 30.88 17.46 -29.12
N THR A 3 30.90 16.82 -27.96
CA THR A 3 31.16 15.39 -27.82
C THR A 3 30.19 14.54 -28.66
N LEU A 4 28.88 14.88 -28.67
CA LEU A 4 27.89 14.15 -29.49
C LEU A 4 28.13 14.36 -30.99
N GLN A 5 28.66 15.51 -31.41
CA GLN A 5 29.04 15.77 -32.81
C GLN A 5 30.30 14.96 -33.23
N GLU A 6 31.28 14.85 -32.33
CA GLU A 6 32.46 14.01 -32.54
C GLU A 6 32.12 12.53 -32.68
N LEU A 7 31.16 12.06 -31.88
CA LEU A 7 30.71 10.66 -31.89
C LEU A 7 29.86 10.29 -33.10
N ARG A 8 29.33 11.27 -33.85
CA ARG A 8 28.36 11.04 -34.93
C ARG A 8 28.86 10.12 -36.04
N ASN A 9 30.15 10.15 -36.32
CA ASN A 9 30.77 9.43 -37.44
C ASN A 9 31.54 8.18 -37.00
N ILE A 10 31.40 7.75 -35.74
CA ILE A 10 32.01 6.53 -35.24
C ILE A 10 31.18 5.33 -35.72
N ASP A 11 31.83 4.35 -36.31
CA ASP A 11 31.24 3.17 -36.93
C ASP A 11 31.34 1.89 -36.08
N HIS A 12 31.77 2.01 -34.83
CA HIS A 12 31.90 0.91 -33.87
C HIS A 12 31.12 1.23 -32.57
N PRO A 13 30.77 0.22 -31.76
CA PRO A 13 30.13 0.43 -30.47
C PRO A 13 30.95 1.31 -29.54
N ILE A 14 30.31 2.30 -28.93
CA ILE A 14 30.91 3.22 -27.96
C ILE A 14 30.03 3.35 -26.71
N VAL A 15 30.68 3.66 -25.60
CA VAL A 15 29.99 4.00 -24.35
C VAL A 15 30.20 5.47 -24.05
N LEU A 16 29.12 6.24 -24.06
CA LEU A 16 29.16 7.64 -23.63
C LEU A 16 28.68 7.73 -22.17
N HIS A 17 29.61 7.95 -21.26
CA HIS A 17 29.28 8.22 -19.86
C HIS A 17 28.94 9.71 -19.66
N VAL A 18 27.71 10.02 -19.30
CA VAL A 18 27.22 11.38 -19.03
C VAL A 18 26.98 11.53 -17.53
N SER A 19 27.73 12.43 -16.89
CA SER A 19 27.49 12.81 -15.49
C SER A 19 26.60 14.05 -15.44
N THR A 20 25.50 13.94 -14.69
CA THR A 20 24.53 15.03 -14.50
C THR A 20 24.32 15.32 -13.02
N ALA A 21 23.89 16.55 -12.71
CA ALA A 21 23.41 16.90 -11.38
C ALA A 21 21.89 17.03 -11.43
N LYS A 22 21.17 16.17 -10.67
CA LYS A 22 19.72 16.22 -10.57
C LYS A 22 19.27 17.57 -10.00
N GLY A 23 18.27 18.19 -10.62
CA GLY A 23 17.78 19.52 -10.23
C GLY A 23 18.65 20.70 -10.66
N LYS A 24 19.72 20.50 -11.49
CA LYS A 24 20.62 21.56 -11.91
C LYS A 24 19.88 22.74 -12.54
N GLY A 25 20.19 23.94 -12.03
CA GLY A 25 19.56 25.20 -12.46
C GLY A 25 18.44 25.68 -11.52
N PHE A 26 18.07 24.89 -10.54
CA PHE A 26 17.11 25.26 -9.50
C PHE A 26 17.64 24.80 -8.13
N GLU A 27 18.14 25.75 -7.35
CA GLU A 27 18.86 25.50 -6.10
C GLU A 27 18.08 24.62 -5.12
N PRO A 28 16.75 24.82 -4.87
CA PRO A 28 15.98 23.96 -3.99
C PRO A 28 15.95 22.48 -4.43
N ALA A 29 15.99 22.22 -5.74
CA ALA A 29 16.01 20.85 -6.27
C ALA A 29 17.44 20.24 -6.29
N GLN A 30 18.48 21.07 -6.28
CA GLN A 30 19.86 20.58 -6.17
C GLN A 30 20.21 20.19 -4.73
N SER A 31 19.69 20.95 -3.75
CA SER A 31 19.91 20.71 -2.32
C SER A 31 19.12 19.52 -1.77
N ASP A 32 17.94 19.23 -2.35
CA ASP A 32 17.08 18.09 -1.95
C ASP A 32 16.49 17.41 -3.21
N PRO A 33 17.30 16.65 -3.99
CA PRO A 33 16.84 16.03 -5.22
C PRO A 33 15.74 14.99 -5.04
N GLU A 34 15.63 14.40 -3.86
CA GLU A 34 14.62 13.40 -3.54
C GLU A 34 13.23 14.03 -3.39
N ARG A 35 13.12 15.09 -2.60
CA ARG A 35 11.88 15.88 -2.44
C ARG A 35 11.36 16.44 -3.76
N TRP A 36 12.26 16.78 -4.68
CA TRP A 36 11.96 17.36 -5.98
C TRP A 36 11.88 16.34 -7.12
N HIS A 37 11.93 15.05 -6.82
CA HIS A 37 11.80 14.00 -7.83
C HIS A 37 10.41 14.02 -8.50
N HIS A 38 9.35 14.14 -7.70
CA HIS A 38 7.97 14.32 -8.15
C HIS A 38 7.32 15.41 -7.31
N VAL A 39 6.94 16.50 -7.93
CA VAL A 39 6.40 17.66 -7.23
C VAL A 39 5.18 18.20 -7.97
N GLY A 40 4.10 18.47 -7.21
CA GLY A 40 2.93 19.19 -7.69
C GLY A 40 3.22 20.69 -7.90
N PRO A 41 2.21 21.52 -8.10
CA PRO A 41 2.38 22.97 -8.22
C PRO A 41 3.15 23.56 -7.05
N PHE A 42 4.08 24.48 -7.34
CA PHE A 42 4.88 25.17 -6.34
C PHE A 42 5.17 26.63 -6.75
N ASP A 43 5.49 27.47 -5.79
CA ASP A 43 5.94 28.82 -6.01
C ASP A 43 7.41 28.81 -6.44
N MET A 44 7.68 29.34 -7.63
CA MET A 44 9.03 29.32 -8.24
C MET A 44 10.06 30.15 -7.47
N ALA A 45 9.63 31.20 -6.78
CA ALA A 45 10.54 32.09 -6.06
C ALA A 45 10.97 31.52 -4.71
N THR A 46 10.06 30.81 -4.04
CA THR A 46 10.27 30.32 -2.68
C THR A 46 10.46 28.80 -2.60
N GLY A 47 10.18 28.05 -3.67
CA GLY A 47 10.15 26.59 -3.65
C GLY A 47 9.04 25.98 -2.78
N ARG A 48 8.08 26.80 -2.29
CA ARG A 48 6.98 26.32 -1.44
C ARG A 48 5.97 25.55 -2.27
N LYS A 49 5.63 24.33 -1.85
CA LYS A 49 4.54 23.56 -2.45
C LYS A 49 3.23 24.30 -2.27
N LEU A 50 2.42 24.34 -3.32
CA LEU A 50 1.08 24.93 -3.32
C LEU A 50 0.05 23.80 -3.25
N CYS A 51 -0.86 23.86 -2.27
CA CYS A 51 -2.01 22.97 -2.26
C CYS A 51 -3.00 23.45 -3.32
N PRO A 52 -3.42 22.61 -4.28
CA PRO A 52 -4.45 23.00 -5.24
C PRO A 52 -5.73 23.44 -4.51
N GLY A 53 -6.15 24.69 -4.71
CA GLY A 53 -7.34 25.28 -4.09
C GLY A 53 -7.16 25.92 -2.71
N HIS A 54 -6.12 25.59 -1.94
CA HIS A 54 -5.90 26.13 -0.58
C HIS A 54 -4.40 26.37 -0.29
N PRO A 55 -3.78 27.39 -0.88
CA PRO A 55 -2.32 27.61 -0.77
C PRO A 55 -1.82 27.95 0.64
N SER A 56 -2.70 28.24 1.59
CA SER A 56 -2.37 28.57 2.99
C SER A 56 -2.54 27.41 3.98
N GLU A 57 -3.16 26.32 3.55
CA GLU A 57 -3.42 25.17 4.43
C GLU A 57 -2.28 24.12 4.36
N PRO A 58 -1.96 23.45 5.48
CA PRO A 58 -1.03 22.32 5.43
C PRO A 58 -1.62 21.20 4.57
N ALA A 59 -0.76 20.45 3.90
CA ALA A 59 -1.19 19.27 3.17
C ALA A 59 -1.89 18.29 4.14
N PRO A 60 -3.01 17.67 3.73
CA PRO A 60 -3.67 16.68 4.57
C PRO A 60 -2.74 15.49 4.85
N ARG A 61 -2.90 14.89 6.02
CA ARG A 61 -2.17 13.66 6.37
C ARG A 61 -2.56 12.53 5.40
N THR A 62 -1.61 11.65 5.17
CA THR A 62 -1.72 10.54 4.23
C THR A 62 -1.50 9.20 4.92
N TYR A 63 -1.80 8.09 4.24
CA TYR A 63 -1.41 6.75 4.70
C TYR A 63 0.10 6.57 4.79
N ALA A 64 0.90 7.28 3.98
CA ALA A 64 2.35 7.28 4.13
C ALA A 64 2.78 7.86 5.48
N ASP A 65 2.19 8.99 5.90
CA ASP A 65 2.54 9.61 7.18
C ASP A 65 2.26 8.70 8.37
N ILE A 66 1.06 8.09 8.42
CA ILE A 66 0.72 7.17 9.53
C ILE A 66 1.50 5.87 9.48
N THR A 67 1.90 5.40 8.29
CA THR A 67 2.79 4.24 8.13
C THR A 67 4.17 4.54 8.71
N GLY A 68 4.75 5.69 8.36
CA GLY A 68 6.05 6.12 8.87
C GLY A 68 6.05 6.25 10.40
N GLU A 69 5.00 6.86 10.97
CA GLU A 69 4.83 6.97 12.43
C GLU A 69 4.71 5.58 13.11
N ALA A 70 3.85 4.71 12.57
CA ALA A 70 3.62 3.38 13.14
C ALA A 70 4.87 2.50 13.07
N LEU A 71 5.56 2.47 11.91
CA LEU A 71 6.77 1.69 11.74
C LEU A 71 7.95 2.25 12.54
N SER A 72 8.11 3.58 12.62
CA SER A 72 9.16 4.18 13.47
C SER A 72 8.95 3.80 14.94
N ALA A 73 7.72 3.87 15.45
CA ALA A 73 7.41 3.44 16.80
C ALA A 73 7.60 1.94 17.00
N ALA A 74 7.37 1.10 16.00
CA ALA A 74 7.64 -0.33 16.06
C ALA A 74 9.14 -0.63 16.07
N ILE A 75 9.93 0.05 15.24
CA ILE A 75 11.40 -0.05 15.16
C ILE A 75 12.05 0.35 16.50
N GLU A 76 11.58 1.42 17.14
CA GLU A 76 12.09 1.85 18.44
C GLU A 76 11.86 0.81 19.56
N ARG A 77 10.76 0.06 19.48
CA ARG A 77 10.39 -0.94 20.50
C ARG A 77 10.95 -2.32 20.26
N ASP A 78 11.15 -2.69 18.99
CA ASP A 78 11.51 -4.05 18.60
C ASP A 78 12.67 -4.04 17.59
N PRO A 79 13.87 -4.51 17.97
CA PRO A 79 15.03 -4.56 17.09
C PRO A 79 14.87 -5.57 15.93
N GLN A 80 13.85 -6.42 15.94
CA GLN A 80 13.56 -7.36 14.85
C GLN A 80 12.78 -6.70 13.70
N VAL A 81 12.11 -5.57 13.92
CA VAL A 81 11.37 -4.87 12.88
C VAL A 81 12.34 -4.19 11.92
N VAL A 82 12.18 -4.46 10.62
CA VAL A 82 13.03 -3.91 9.55
C VAL A 82 12.14 -3.38 8.43
N GLY A 83 12.19 -2.06 8.19
CA GLY A 83 11.57 -1.44 7.02
C GLY A 83 12.43 -1.63 5.77
N ILE A 84 11.82 -1.99 4.65
CA ILE A 84 12.50 -2.19 3.37
C ILE A 84 11.79 -1.37 2.30
N THR A 85 12.55 -0.73 1.44
CA THR A 85 12.03 -0.02 0.26
C THR A 85 12.92 -0.27 -0.95
N ALA A 86 12.36 -0.11 -2.16
CA ALA A 86 13.07 -0.15 -3.42
C ALA A 86 13.06 1.25 -4.06
N ALA A 87 13.92 2.15 -3.56
CA ALA A 87 14.08 3.54 -3.98
C ALA A 87 12.82 4.43 -3.84
N THR A 88 11.85 4.03 -3.01
CA THR A 88 10.59 4.77 -2.78
C THR A 88 10.28 4.99 -1.29
N PRO A 89 11.22 5.50 -0.47
CA PRO A 89 11.04 5.57 1.00
C PRO A 89 9.86 6.43 1.42
N TYR A 90 9.49 7.45 0.64
CA TYR A 90 8.40 8.38 0.97
C TYR A 90 7.01 7.75 0.92
N ILE A 91 6.80 6.67 0.16
CA ILE A 91 5.48 5.99 0.18
C ILE A 91 5.20 5.34 1.53
N MET A 92 6.26 4.99 2.27
CA MET A 92 6.20 4.47 3.63
C MET A 92 6.32 5.58 4.69
N GLY A 93 6.35 6.85 4.31
CA GLY A 93 6.53 7.99 5.21
C GLY A 93 7.94 8.17 5.77
N PHE A 94 8.93 7.42 5.29
CA PHE A 94 10.30 7.51 5.79
C PHE A 94 11.05 8.71 5.18
N THR A 95 10.99 9.84 5.89
CA THR A 95 11.81 11.03 5.60
C THR A 95 13.28 10.74 5.87
N PRO A 96 14.23 11.60 5.39
CA PRO A 96 15.65 11.46 5.72
C PRO A 96 15.93 11.35 7.23
N GLU A 97 15.18 12.10 8.05
CA GLU A 97 15.32 12.09 9.51
C GLU A 97 14.88 10.76 10.12
N LEU A 98 13.72 10.22 9.70
CA LEU A 98 13.23 8.92 10.17
C LEU A 98 14.14 7.77 9.73
N ARG A 99 14.69 7.84 8.50
CA ARG A 99 15.70 6.86 8.03
C ARG A 99 16.98 6.90 8.87
N ALA A 100 17.46 8.10 9.18
CA ALA A 100 18.64 8.27 10.05
C ALA A 100 18.39 7.72 11.47
N ALA A 101 17.19 7.95 12.02
CA ALA A 101 16.81 7.43 13.33
C ALA A 101 16.68 5.90 13.34
N ALA A 102 16.06 5.31 12.30
CA ALA A 102 15.92 3.87 12.17
C ALA A 102 17.25 3.15 11.92
N GLY A 103 18.23 3.84 11.34
CA GLY A 103 19.59 3.32 11.12
C GLY A 103 19.56 2.01 10.31
N LYS A 104 20.09 0.92 10.89
CA LYS A 104 20.16 -0.39 10.21
C LYS A 104 18.82 -1.11 10.07
N GLN A 105 17.81 -0.66 10.77
CA GLN A 105 16.45 -1.23 10.67
C GLN A 105 15.63 -0.62 9.52
N PHE A 106 16.21 0.29 8.74
CA PHE A 106 15.62 0.73 7.47
C PHE A 106 16.61 0.53 6.34
N VAL A 107 16.21 -0.23 5.32
CA VAL A 107 17.06 -0.62 4.19
C VAL A 107 16.42 -0.18 2.89
N ASP A 108 17.12 0.64 2.13
CA ASP A 108 16.79 0.95 0.74
C ASP A 108 17.68 0.12 -0.19
N VAL A 109 17.08 -0.81 -0.92
CA VAL A 109 17.80 -1.71 -1.82
C VAL A 109 18.06 -1.09 -3.21
N GLY A 110 17.63 0.16 -3.42
CA GLY A 110 17.62 0.80 -4.74
C GLY A 110 16.45 0.27 -5.59
N ILE A 111 16.46 0.53 -6.90
CA ILE A 111 15.43 0.04 -7.83
C ILE A 111 15.67 -1.46 -8.10
N ALA A 112 15.31 -2.29 -7.14
CA ALA A 112 15.56 -3.74 -7.14
C ALA A 112 14.47 -4.47 -6.31
N GLU A 113 13.22 -4.42 -6.78
CA GLU A 113 12.07 -4.99 -6.09
C GLU A 113 12.19 -6.50 -5.90
N GLU A 114 12.78 -7.21 -6.87
CA GLU A 114 13.07 -8.64 -6.82
C GLU A 114 14.00 -8.94 -5.63
N HIS A 115 15.08 -8.16 -5.51
CA HIS A 115 15.99 -8.30 -4.37
C HIS A 115 15.32 -7.95 -3.03
N ALA A 116 14.42 -6.96 -3.01
CA ALA A 116 13.69 -6.58 -1.81
C ALA A 116 12.86 -7.75 -1.25
N VAL A 117 12.17 -8.50 -2.11
CA VAL A 117 11.36 -9.66 -1.72
C VAL A 117 12.25 -10.80 -1.22
N THR A 118 13.32 -11.17 -1.96
CA THR A 118 14.28 -12.18 -1.53
C THR A 118 14.94 -11.81 -0.20
N PHE A 119 15.31 -10.54 -0.02
CA PHE A 119 15.90 -10.02 1.21
C PHE A 119 14.92 -10.06 2.39
N ALA A 120 13.65 -9.63 2.17
CA ALA A 120 12.60 -9.74 3.17
C ALA A 120 12.38 -11.20 3.61
N THR A 121 12.35 -12.14 2.64
CA THR A 121 12.25 -13.57 2.88
C THR A 121 13.39 -14.06 3.78
N ALA A 122 14.63 -13.72 3.46
CA ALA A 122 15.79 -14.13 4.23
C ALA A 122 15.75 -13.58 5.67
N LEU A 123 15.37 -12.33 5.84
CA LEU A 123 15.19 -11.71 7.15
C LEU A 123 14.10 -12.40 7.97
N ALA A 124 12.92 -12.63 7.37
CA ALA A 124 11.81 -13.32 8.04
C ALA A 124 12.20 -14.73 8.49
N ARG A 125 12.88 -15.48 7.63
CA ARG A 125 13.42 -16.81 7.95
C ARG A 125 14.50 -16.79 9.04
N SER A 126 15.19 -15.67 9.20
CA SER A 126 16.19 -15.46 10.26
C SER A 126 15.59 -14.92 11.57
N GLY A 127 14.26 -14.77 11.67
CA GLY A 127 13.55 -14.34 12.86
C GLY A 127 13.26 -12.84 12.93
N ALA A 128 13.67 -12.04 11.93
CA ALA A 128 13.26 -10.65 11.84
C ALA A 128 11.80 -10.49 11.43
N LYS A 129 11.29 -9.27 11.53
CA LYS A 129 9.94 -8.82 11.15
C LYS A 129 10.04 -7.79 10.01
N PRO A 130 10.33 -8.23 8.77
CA PRO A 130 10.51 -7.32 7.65
C PRO A 130 9.17 -6.76 7.16
N VAL A 131 9.16 -5.48 6.82
CA VAL A 131 8.05 -4.77 6.18
C VAL A 131 8.56 -4.13 4.89
N PHE A 132 8.14 -4.66 3.75
CA PHE A 132 8.49 -4.11 2.44
C PHE A 132 7.35 -3.24 1.91
N GLY A 133 7.59 -1.93 1.75
CA GLY A 133 6.64 -1.00 1.13
C GLY A 133 6.96 -0.76 -0.34
N VAL A 134 5.97 -0.95 -1.21
CA VAL A 134 6.15 -0.90 -2.66
C VAL A 134 4.87 -0.43 -3.35
N TYR A 135 4.99 0.27 -4.49
CA TYR A 135 3.84 0.49 -5.36
C TYR A 135 3.36 -0.82 -5.99
N GLY A 136 2.05 -1.04 -6.01
CA GLY A 136 1.46 -2.25 -6.60
C GLY A 136 1.91 -2.50 -8.03
N THR A 137 2.07 -1.45 -8.85
CA THR A 137 2.58 -1.57 -10.22
C THR A 137 4.05 -2.03 -10.27
N PHE A 138 4.88 -1.68 -9.29
CA PHE A 138 6.29 -2.12 -9.24
C PHE A 138 6.44 -3.53 -8.70
N LEU A 139 5.47 -3.97 -7.88
CA LEU A 139 5.46 -5.33 -7.32
C LEU A 139 5.37 -6.42 -8.40
N GLN A 140 4.82 -6.11 -9.58
CA GLN A 140 4.78 -7.05 -10.72
C GLN A 140 6.16 -7.60 -11.08
N ARG A 141 7.20 -6.79 -10.94
CA ARG A 141 8.59 -7.15 -11.27
C ARG A 141 9.12 -8.29 -10.41
N ALA A 142 8.63 -8.40 -9.18
CA ALA A 142 9.05 -9.39 -8.19
C ALA A 142 8.06 -10.57 -8.05
N TYR A 143 7.24 -10.85 -9.08
CA TYR A 143 6.21 -11.88 -8.97
C TYR A 143 6.79 -13.28 -8.75
N ASP A 144 7.92 -13.60 -9.39
CA ASP A 144 8.59 -14.88 -9.21
C ASP A 144 9.14 -15.06 -7.79
N GLU A 145 9.76 -14.01 -7.24
CA GLU A 145 10.28 -14.01 -5.86
C GLU A 145 9.16 -14.04 -4.82
N LEU A 146 8.03 -13.40 -5.11
CA LEU A 146 6.83 -13.53 -4.27
C LEU A 146 6.36 -14.97 -4.24
N TRP A 147 6.36 -15.66 -5.39
CA TRP A 147 5.94 -17.05 -5.47
C TRP A 147 6.96 -18.00 -4.83
N HIS A 148 8.19 -18.01 -5.36
CA HIS A 148 9.20 -19.02 -5.00
C HIS A 148 9.90 -18.73 -3.67
N ASP A 149 10.29 -17.47 -3.43
CA ASP A 149 11.04 -17.16 -2.23
C ASP A 149 10.10 -16.96 -1.03
N LEU A 150 9.09 -16.08 -1.18
CA LEU A 150 8.25 -15.68 -0.07
C LEU A 150 7.18 -16.71 0.27
N CYS A 151 6.31 -17.06 -0.70
CA CYS A 151 5.10 -17.82 -0.44
C CYS A 151 5.35 -19.31 -0.29
N LEU A 152 6.15 -19.95 -1.17
CA LEU A 152 6.46 -21.37 -1.04
C LEU A 152 7.27 -21.69 0.22
N ASN A 153 7.99 -20.73 0.76
CA ASN A 153 8.74 -20.89 2.01
C ASN A 153 7.96 -20.48 3.26
N ASP A 154 6.71 -20.05 3.13
CA ASP A 154 5.89 -19.52 4.23
C ASP A 154 6.65 -18.50 5.08
N ALA A 155 7.38 -17.59 4.41
CA ALA A 155 8.18 -16.60 5.12
C ALA A 155 7.30 -15.46 5.65
N PRO A 156 7.20 -15.25 6.96
CA PRO A 156 6.29 -14.27 7.56
C PRO A 156 6.82 -12.84 7.41
N ALA A 157 6.77 -12.30 6.22
CA ALA A 157 7.06 -10.91 5.90
C ALA A 157 5.77 -10.14 5.60
N THR A 158 5.77 -8.85 5.89
CA THR A 158 4.67 -7.93 5.55
C THR A 158 5.01 -7.16 4.28
N ILE A 159 4.10 -7.16 3.30
CA ILE A 159 4.19 -6.38 2.07
C ILE A 159 3.12 -5.28 2.09
N LEU A 160 3.51 -4.03 2.10
CA LEU A 160 2.58 -2.90 2.00
C LEU A 160 2.44 -2.49 0.53
N VAL A 161 1.25 -2.73 -0.03
CA VAL A 161 0.95 -2.47 -1.45
C VAL A 161 0.34 -1.09 -1.58
N PHE A 162 1.16 -0.11 -1.92
CA PHE A 162 0.74 1.28 -2.13
C PHE A 162 0.28 1.52 -3.56
N GLY A 163 -0.61 2.50 -3.74
CA GLY A 163 -1.09 2.91 -5.05
C GLY A 163 -1.88 1.84 -5.80
N ALA A 164 -2.32 0.80 -5.11
CA ALA A 164 -3.31 -0.13 -5.60
C ALA A 164 -4.69 0.54 -5.64
N SER A 165 -5.66 -0.06 -6.31
CA SER A 165 -6.98 0.54 -6.54
C SER A 165 -6.98 1.61 -7.66
N ILE A 166 -8.12 1.80 -8.29
CA ILE A 166 -8.35 2.90 -9.24
C ILE A 166 -8.24 4.28 -8.60
N PHE A 167 -8.27 4.35 -7.26
CA PHE A 167 -8.07 5.58 -6.49
C PHE A 167 -6.61 5.85 -6.14
N GLY A 168 -5.72 4.85 -6.30
CA GLY A 168 -4.36 4.91 -5.78
C GLY A 168 -3.48 5.92 -6.48
N THR A 169 -3.50 5.97 -7.79
CA THR A 169 -2.77 6.95 -8.59
C THR A 169 -3.49 7.29 -9.88
N THR A 170 -3.26 8.52 -10.37
CA THR A 170 -3.78 8.97 -11.67
C THR A 170 -2.75 8.89 -12.80
N SER A 171 -1.54 8.41 -12.49
CA SER A 171 -0.46 8.27 -13.46
C SER A 171 -0.57 6.95 -14.21
N GLU A 172 -0.57 6.98 -15.54
CA GLU A 172 -0.63 5.78 -16.39
C GLU A 172 0.46 4.76 -16.07
N THR A 173 1.63 5.21 -15.62
CA THR A 173 2.77 4.34 -15.28
C THR A 173 2.73 3.78 -13.85
N HIS A 174 1.77 4.20 -13.02
CA HIS A 174 1.67 3.81 -11.62
C HIS A 174 0.31 3.20 -11.28
N LEU A 175 -0.58 3.01 -12.25
CA LEU A 175 -1.86 2.33 -12.04
C LEU A 175 -1.65 0.88 -11.63
N SER A 176 -2.36 0.44 -10.59
CA SER A 176 -2.36 -0.93 -10.12
C SER A 176 -3.76 -1.34 -9.67
N PHE A 177 -4.59 -1.70 -10.62
CA PHE A 177 -5.94 -2.26 -10.40
C PHE A 177 -5.98 -3.78 -10.63
N PHE A 178 -4.84 -4.42 -10.81
CA PHE A 178 -4.69 -5.86 -11.06
C PHE A 178 -4.02 -6.58 -9.87
N ASP A 179 -3.73 -5.87 -8.80
CA ASP A 179 -3.02 -6.39 -7.62
C ASP A 179 -3.76 -7.55 -6.96
N ILE A 180 -5.10 -7.50 -6.84
CA ILE A 180 -5.90 -8.59 -6.29
C ILE A 180 -5.76 -9.86 -7.11
N SER A 181 -5.89 -9.77 -8.44
CA SER A 181 -5.74 -10.94 -9.32
C SER A 181 -4.31 -11.46 -9.36
N MET A 182 -3.32 -10.58 -9.25
CA MET A 182 -1.90 -10.95 -9.21
C MET A 182 -1.55 -11.70 -7.92
N LEU A 183 -1.95 -11.17 -6.77
CA LEU A 183 -1.62 -11.77 -5.47
C LEU A 183 -2.54 -12.92 -5.10
N GLY A 184 -3.76 -12.97 -5.64
CA GLY A 184 -4.74 -14.02 -5.35
C GLY A 184 -4.35 -15.41 -5.84
N GLY A 185 -3.39 -15.51 -6.77
CA GLY A 185 -2.83 -16.79 -7.23
C GLY A 185 -1.67 -17.30 -6.39
N LEU A 186 -1.13 -16.50 -5.46
CA LEU A 186 0.02 -16.88 -4.65
C LEU A 186 -0.39 -17.82 -3.52
N PRO A 187 0.34 -18.93 -3.29
CA PRO A 187 0.04 -19.84 -2.19
C PRO A 187 0.38 -19.17 -0.85
N ASN A 188 -0.42 -19.44 0.18
CA ASN A 188 -0.18 -19.01 1.56
C ASN A 188 -0.14 -17.49 1.80
N MET A 189 -0.34 -16.66 0.78
CA MET A 189 -0.38 -15.21 0.92
C MET A 189 -1.72 -14.75 1.49
N ARG A 190 -1.70 -14.07 2.62
CA ARG A 190 -2.87 -13.37 3.13
C ARG A 190 -2.89 -11.95 2.60
N TYR A 191 -3.97 -11.57 1.92
CA TYR A 191 -4.07 -10.22 1.36
C TYR A 191 -5.23 -9.47 1.99
N LEU A 192 -4.88 -8.49 2.85
CA LEU A 192 -5.82 -7.67 3.62
C LEU A 192 -6.09 -6.35 2.91
N ALA A 193 -7.34 -5.89 2.93
CA ALA A 193 -7.79 -4.64 2.32
C ALA A 193 -8.60 -3.81 3.34
N PRO A 194 -7.94 -2.96 4.14
CA PRO A 194 -8.61 -2.11 5.12
C PRO A 194 -9.45 -1.03 4.43
N ALA A 195 -10.59 -0.70 5.02
CA ALA A 195 -11.50 0.35 4.56
C ALA A 195 -11.21 1.72 5.19
N CYS A 196 -10.39 1.79 6.24
CA CYS A 196 -10.10 3.01 6.99
C CYS A 196 -8.77 2.93 7.74
N MET A 197 -8.35 4.06 8.30
CA MET A 197 -7.10 4.20 9.07
C MET A 197 -7.02 3.21 10.24
N GLU A 198 -8.10 3.06 10.99
CA GLU A 198 -8.15 2.22 12.18
C GLU A 198 -7.95 0.74 11.83
N GLU A 199 -8.57 0.27 10.74
CA GLU A 199 -8.35 -1.09 10.25
C GLU A 199 -6.93 -1.27 9.70
N TYR A 200 -6.42 -0.30 8.95
CA TYR A 200 -5.06 -0.34 8.43
C TYR A 200 -4.01 -0.49 9.53
N LEU A 201 -4.09 0.35 10.57
CA LEU A 201 -3.15 0.31 11.69
C LEU A 201 -3.26 -1.00 12.49
N SER A 202 -4.49 -1.51 12.67
CA SER A 202 -4.71 -2.81 13.32
C SER A 202 -4.10 -3.96 12.51
N MET A 203 -4.34 -3.99 11.18
CA MET A 203 -3.77 -5.00 10.29
C MET A 203 -2.24 -4.93 10.23
N LEU A 204 -1.67 -3.72 10.17
CA LEU A 204 -0.22 -3.52 10.20
C LEU A 204 0.38 -4.01 11.52
N SER A 205 -0.21 -3.64 12.66
CA SER A 205 0.25 -4.10 13.98
C SER A 205 0.18 -5.63 14.08
N TRP A 206 -0.95 -6.24 13.70
CA TRP A 206 -1.11 -7.69 13.71
C TRP A 206 -0.09 -8.39 12.81
N SER A 207 0.18 -7.86 11.61
CA SER A 207 1.10 -8.48 10.65
C SER A 207 2.54 -8.54 11.17
N LEU A 208 2.95 -7.60 12.02
CA LEU A 208 4.29 -7.61 12.65
C LEU A 208 4.46 -8.76 13.65
N ASP A 209 3.38 -9.21 14.27
CA ASP A 209 3.41 -10.30 15.26
C ASP A 209 2.96 -11.64 14.67
N HIS A 210 2.34 -11.65 13.50
CA HIS A 210 1.99 -12.86 12.76
C HIS A 210 3.25 -13.53 12.19
N ARG A 211 3.47 -14.81 12.53
CA ARG A 211 4.72 -15.54 12.24
C ARG A 211 4.52 -16.81 11.41
N GLU A 212 3.34 -16.99 10.83
CA GLU A 212 3.01 -18.24 10.13
C GLU A 212 3.14 -18.10 8.60
N HIS A 213 2.56 -17.04 8.03
CA HIS A 213 2.44 -16.84 6.58
C HIS A 213 2.81 -15.42 6.17
N PRO A 214 3.17 -15.20 4.90
CA PRO A 214 3.33 -13.84 4.37
C PRO A 214 1.99 -13.09 4.36
N VAL A 215 2.06 -11.80 4.67
CA VAL A 215 0.90 -10.91 4.70
C VAL A 215 1.12 -9.75 3.73
N ALA A 216 0.17 -9.52 2.82
CA ALA A 216 0.09 -8.29 2.05
C ALA A 216 -1.04 -7.41 2.61
N ILE A 217 -0.83 -6.09 2.64
CA ILE A 217 -1.86 -5.11 3.03
C ILE A 217 -2.02 -4.11 1.88
N ARG A 218 -3.21 -4.02 1.33
CA ARG A 218 -3.61 -3.07 0.30
C ARG A 218 -3.81 -1.71 0.96
N VAL A 219 -2.81 -0.84 0.86
CA VAL A 219 -2.89 0.49 1.49
C VAL A 219 -3.91 1.35 0.74
N PRO A 220 -4.95 1.89 1.42
CA PRO A 220 -6.02 2.63 0.76
C PRO A 220 -5.52 3.82 -0.08
N GLY A 221 -6.11 4.00 -1.26
CA GLY A 221 -5.74 5.02 -2.24
C GLY A 221 -6.58 6.30 -2.20
N ILE A 222 -7.77 6.26 -1.60
CA ILE A 222 -8.75 7.38 -1.59
C ILE A 222 -8.38 8.55 -0.66
N GLY A 223 -7.19 8.55 -0.08
CA GLY A 223 -6.79 9.47 0.99
C GLY A 223 -7.02 8.90 2.37
N LEU A 224 -6.58 9.62 3.40
CA LEU A 224 -6.70 9.15 4.78
C LEU A 224 -8.13 9.31 5.28
N VAL A 225 -8.81 8.18 5.51
CA VAL A 225 -10.17 8.11 6.03
C VAL A 225 -10.13 7.55 7.44
N SER A 226 -10.61 8.32 8.42
CA SER A 226 -10.78 7.85 9.82
C SER A 226 -12.24 7.46 10.07
N ARG A 227 -12.44 6.23 10.54
CA ARG A 227 -13.75 5.63 10.86
C ARG A 227 -13.67 4.88 12.20
N PRO A 228 -13.70 5.61 13.33
CA PRO A 228 -13.66 4.99 14.67
C PRO A 228 -14.81 4.00 14.92
N ASP A 229 -15.92 4.15 14.20
CA ASP A 229 -17.07 3.23 14.23
C ASP A 229 -16.79 1.87 13.54
N LEU A 230 -15.77 1.79 12.70
CA LEU A 230 -15.25 0.56 12.08
C LEU A 230 -14.00 0.03 12.76
N ALA A 231 -13.48 0.74 13.77
CA ALA A 231 -12.27 0.33 14.47
C ALA A 231 -12.38 -1.13 14.93
N PRO A 232 -11.40 -1.98 14.58
CA PRO A 232 -11.36 -3.35 15.08
C PRO A 232 -11.27 -3.37 16.61
N VAL A 233 -11.77 -4.42 17.20
CA VAL A 233 -11.53 -4.69 18.64
C VAL A 233 -10.03 -4.86 18.84
N GLU A 234 -9.52 -4.42 19.98
CA GLU A 234 -8.12 -4.64 20.37
C GLU A 234 -7.75 -6.12 20.23
N ASP A 235 -6.58 -6.41 19.73
CA ASP A 235 -6.09 -7.78 19.44
C ASP A 235 -6.93 -8.57 18.42
N THR A 236 -7.56 -7.90 17.47
CA THR A 236 -8.25 -8.59 16.37
C THR A 236 -7.27 -9.49 15.62
N ASP A 237 -7.57 -10.79 15.58
CA ASP A 237 -6.78 -11.78 14.85
C ASP A 237 -7.28 -11.93 13.40
N TYR A 238 -6.39 -11.61 12.45
CA TYR A 238 -6.67 -11.78 11.02
C TYR A 238 -6.18 -13.12 10.46
N SER A 239 -5.75 -14.08 11.31
CA SER A 239 -5.44 -15.44 10.86
C SER A 239 -6.72 -16.21 10.51
N ALA A 240 -7.84 -15.90 11.12
CA ALA A 240 -9.15 -16.43 10.77
C ALA A 240 -9.84 -15.50 9.78
N VAL A 241 -10.23 -16.05 8.61
CA VAL A 241 -10.98 -15.28 7.60
C VAL A 241 -12.39 -15.02 8.14
N ARG A 242 -12.65 -13.79 8.58
CA ARG A 242 -13.92 -13.35 9.09
C ARG A 242 -14.29 -11.98 8.54
N TYR A 243 -15.45 -11.92 7.89
CA TYR A 243 -15.99 -10.67 7.37
C TYR A 243 -16.62 -9.82 8.47
N ASN A 244 -16.45 -8.51 8.37
CA ASN A 244 -17.08 -7.57 9.29
C ASN A 244 -18.49 -7.20 8.80
N VAL A 245 -19.50 -7.67 9.50
CA VAL A 245 -20.91 -7.31 9.22
C VAL A 245 -21.23 -6.01 9.95
N VAL A 246 -21.16 -4.89 9.22
CA VAL A 246 -21.39 -3.55 9.77
C VAL A 246 -22.87 -3.29 10.04
N ARG A 247 -23.74 -3.79 9.19
CA ARG A 247 -25.19 -3.68 9.34
C ARG A 247 -25.87 -4.96 8.85
N ARG A 248 -26.84 -5.47 9.58
CA ARG A 248 -27.68 -6.58 9.14
C ARG A 248 -28.97 -6.04 8.54
N GLY A 249 -29.39 -6.64 7.45
CA GLY A 249 -30.63 -6.37 6.74
C GLY A 249 -31.23 -7.64 6.17
N ARG A 250 -32.04 -7.53 5.13
CA ARG A 250 -32.74 -8.65 4.46
C ARG A 250 -32.72 -8.44 2.95
N ASP A 251 -32.97 -9.49 2.21
CA ASP A 251 -33.14 -9.54 0.75
C ASP A 251 -31.93 -9.11 -0.09
N VAL A 252 -31.17 -8.08 0.33
CA VAL A 252 -29.99 -7.56 -0.37
C VAL A 252 -28.79 -7.54 0.58
N ALA A 253 -27.66 -8.07 0.15
CA ALA A 253 -26.36 -7.90 0.80
C ALA A 253 -25.42 -7.11 -0.10
N VAL A 254 -24.74 -6.11 0.48
CA VAL A 254 -23.71 -5.31 -0.18
C VAL A 254 -22.38 -5.62 0.49
N LEU A 255 -21.47 -6.26 -0.26
CA LEU A 255 -20.11 -6.56 0.16
C LEU A 255 -19.20 -5.55 -0.52
N ALA A 256 -18.56 -4.67 0.24
CA ALA A 256 -17.73 -3.61 -0.30
C ALA A 256 -16.34 -3.66 0.32
N LEU A 257 -15.33 -3.86 -0.54
CA LEU A 257 -13.95 -4.11 -0.15
C LEU A 257 -13.12 -2.83 -0.13
N GLY A 258 -12.36 -2.61 0.94
CA GLY A 258 -11.33 -1.56 1.00
C GLY A 258 -11.87 -0.18 0.62
N ASP A 259 -11.28 0.46 -0.37
CA ASP A 259 -11.65 1.81 -0.86
C ASP A 259 -13.10 1.93 -1.34
N PHE A 260 -13.74 0.81 -1.68
CA PHE A 260 -15.15 0.79 -2.10
C PHE A 260 -16.16 0.71 -0.94
N PHE A 261 -15.69 0.58 0.31
CA PHE A 261 -16.59 0.45 1.45
C PHE A 261 -17.53 1.65 1.61
N GLU A 262 -17.02 2.87 1.48
CA GLU A 262 -17.85 4.08 1.56
C GLU A 262 -18.92 4.13 0.46
N LEU A 263 -18.58 3.68 -0.75
CA LEU A 263 -19.56 3.56 -1.83
C LEU A 263 -20.62 2.54 -1.49
N GLY A 264 -20.25 1.37 -0.95
CA GLY A 264 -21.17 0.34 -0.50
C GLY A 264 -22.13 0.83 0.57
N GLU A 265 -21.62 1.60 1.53
CA GLU A 265 -22.44 2.22 2.58
C GLU A 265 -23.45 3.22 1.98
N ARG A 266 -23.01 4.06 1.03
CA ARG A 266 -23.91 4.98 0.32
C ARG A 266 -24.99 4.24 -0.47
N VAL A 267 -24.64 3.14 -1.14
CA VAL A 267 -25.61 2.28 -1.86
C VAL A 267 -26.63 1.70 -0.89
N ALA A 268 -26.18 1.12 0.21
CA ALA A 268 -27.06 0.54 1.22
C ALA A 268 -28.01 1.59 1.86
N ASN A 269 -27.52 2.80 2.10
CA ASN A 269 -28.33 3.91 2.62
C ASN A 269 -29.38 4.38 1.61
N ARG A 270 -29.03 4.45 0.31
CA ARG A 270 -30.00 4.78 -0.75
C ARG A 270 -31.07 3.72 -0.92
N LEU A 271 -30.73 2.44 -0.81
CA LEU A 271 -31.71 1.34 -0.85
C LEU A 271 -32.76 1.51 0.25
N THR A 272 -32.31 1.85 1.46
CA THR A 272 -33.23 2.13 2.56
C THR A 272 -34.10 3.38 2.29
N ALA A 273 -33.48 4.49 1.91
CA ALA A 273 -34.16 5.78 1.77
C ALA A 273 -35.16 5.83 0.59
N GLU A 274 -34.80 5.23 -0.57
CA GLU A 274 -35.58 5.34 -1.80
C GLU A 274 -36.54 4.15 -2.00
N TYR A 275 -36.20 2.97 -1.48
CA TYR A 275 -36.93 1.74 -1.76
C TYR A 275 -37.41 1.01 -0.50
N GLY A 276 -37.07 1.48 0.69
CA GLY A 276 -37.43 0.81 1.97
C GLY A 276 -36.73 -0.55 2.16
N ILE A 277 -35.60 -0.79 1.44
CA ILE A 277 -34.87 -2.05 1.53
C ILE A 277 -33.71 -1.88 2.53
N GLU A 278 -33.80 -2.60 3.64
CA GLU A 278 -32.74 -2.69 4.64
C GLU A 278 -31.70 -3.70 4.20
N ALA A 279 -30.62 -3.21 3.54
CA ALA A 279 -29.55 -4.08 3.05
C ALA A 279 -28.57 -4.47 4.16
N THR A 280 -28.09 -5.71 4.13
CA THR A 280 -26.90 -6.13 4.89
C THR A 280 -25.67 -5.45 4.28
N LEU A 281 -24.88 -4.75 5.10
CA LEU A 281 -23.61 -4.12 4.68
C LEU A 281 -22.45 -4.85 5.32
N VAL A 282 -21.51 -5.28 4.49
CA VAL A 282 -20.38 -6.11 4.87
C VAL A 282 -19.08 -5.49 4.38
N ASN A 283 -18.09 -5.43 5.25
CA ASN A 283 -16.70 -5.16 4.90
C ASN A 283 -15.92 -6.49 4.92
N PRO A 284 -15.54 -7.04 3.77
CA PRO A 284 -14.83 -8.32 3.70
C PRO A 284 -13.47 -8.32 4.36
N ARG A 285 -12.72 -7.21 4.33
CA ARG A 285 -11.35 -7.08 4.87
C ARG A 285 -10.28 -7.90 4.15
N PHE A 286 -10.65 -9.02 3.52
CA PHE A 286 -9.78 -9.95 2.81
C PHE A 286 -10.02 -9.81 1.31
N ALA A 287 -8.94 -9.53 0.56
CA ALA A 287 -9.03 -9.32 -0.88
C ALA A 287 -9.10 -10.62 -1.69
N THR A 288 -8.57 -11.73 -1.15
CA THR A 288 -8.42 -12.99 -1.89
C THR A 288 -9.02 -14.20 -1.18
N GLU A 289 -9.32 -14.10 0.10
CA GLU A 289 -9.84 -15.19 0.91
C GLU A 289 -11.33 -14.98 1.22
N LEU A 290 -12.07 -16.09 1.29
CA LEU A 290 -13.52 -16.07 1.45
C LEU A 290 -13.95 -16.62 2.83
N ASP A 291 -14.76 -15.85 3.55
CA ASP A 291 -15.51 -16.33 4.72
C ASP A 291 -16.69 -17.20 4.25
N ARG A 292 -16.38 -18.49 3.99
CA ARG A 292 -17.34 -19.44 3.40
C ARG A 292 -18.58 -19.62 4.28
N GLU A 293 -18.40 -19.73 5.58
CA GLU A 293 -19.49 -19.91 6.52
C GLU A 293 -20.49 -18.72 6.47
N PHE A 294 -19.93 -17.52 6.45
CA PHE A 294 -20.74 -16.31 6.32
C PHE A 294 -21.44 -16.23 4.95
N LEU A 295 -20.71 -16.51 3.85
CA LEU A 295 -21.28 -16.47 2.49
C LEU A 295 -22.39 -17.50 2.30
N ASP A 296 -22.25 -18.70 2.86
CA ASP A 296 -23.30 -19.72 2.85
C ASP A 296 -24.55 -19.23 3.61
N SER A 297 -24.37 -18.53 4.72
CA SER A 297 -25.48 -17.93 5.47
C SER A 297 -26.18 -16.83 4.66
N LEU A 298 -25.42 -16.00 3.93
CA LEU A 298 -26.00 -14.97 3.05
C LEU A 298 -26.88 -15.58 1.97
N ALA A 299 -26.46 -16.68 1.36
CA ALA A 299 -27.20 -17.35 0.30
C ALA A 299 -28.58 -17.87 0.77
N ALA A 300 -28.70 -18.20 2.07
CA ALA A 300 -29.97 -18.64 2.66
C ALA A 300 -30.92 -17.47 3.01
N GLU A 301 -30.38 -16.29 3.32
CA GLU A 301 -31.13 -15.15 3.85
C GLU A 301 -31.37 -14.02 2.83
N HIS A 302 -30.57 -13.96 1.75
CA HIS A 302 -30.59 -12.86 0.80
C HIS A 302 -30.89 -13.35 -0.62
N ARG A 303 -31.70 -12.57 -1.34
CA ARG A 303 -32.06 -12.84 -2.75
C ARG A 303 -31.03 -12.29 -3.72
N VAL A 304 -30.32 -11.23 -3.32
CA VAL A 304 -29.32 -10.54 -4.14
C VAL A 304 -28.09 -10.26 -3.30
N VAL A 305 -26.93 -10.60 -3.82
CA VAL A 305 -25.63 -10.21 -3.29
C VAL A 305 -24.92 -9.31 -4.33
N VAL A 306 -24.48 -8.16 -3.88
CA VAL A 306 -23.74 -7.18 -4.69
C VAL A 306 -22.34 -7.07 -4.12
N THR A 307 -21.32 -7.23 -4.96
CA THR A 307 -19.92 -6.98 -4.60
C THR A 307 -19.44 -5.68 -5.21
N LEU A 308 -18.65 -4.92 -4.46
CA LEU A 308 -18.02 -3.68 -4.88
C LEU A 308 -16.52 -3.78 -4.57
N GLU A 309 -15.73 -3.80 -5.62
CA GLU A 309 -14.26 -3.82 -5.57
C GLU A 309 -13.69 -3.26 -6.88
N ASP A 310 -12.36 -3.12 -7.00
CA ASP A 310 -11.67 -2.69 -8.21
C ASP A 310 -10.44 -3.57 -8.55
#